data_270418872c7afeb8a8a27fdecf4a52fd
#
_entry.id   270418872c7afeb8a8a27fdecf4a52fd
#
_cell.length_a   1.000
_cell.length_b   1.000
_cell.length_c   1.000
_cell.angle_alpha   90.00
_cell.angle_beta   90.00
_cell.angle_gamma   90.00
#
_symmetry.space_group_name_H-M   'P 1'
#
loop_
_entity.id
_entity.type
_entity.pdbx_description
1 polymer ?
#
loop_
_entity_poly.entity_id
_entity_poly.type
_entity_poly.pdbx_seq_one_letter_code
_entity_poly.pdbx_strand_id
1 'polypeptide(L)'
;MVNYMSALMSGACILFLFWSITHLVRKLVITDETNITRGQLITVMGSGLVGALAYTFSDTFWFSAVEGEVYAYSSMFTAIVFWLILKWEDVADQPHSDRWIILIAYLTGLSIGVHLLNLLCLPAIVLVYYYKKVPGANAKGSLLALAGSMVLVAAVLYGIVPGVVKVGGWFELL
;
A
#
# COMPACT_ATOMS: atom_id res chain seq x y z
N MET A 1 5.31 26.59 -3.28
CA MET A 1 5.84 25.31 -3.80
C MET A 1 5.37 24.10 -3.00
N VAL A 2 5.47 24.10 -1.67
CA VAL A 2 5.14 22.92 -0.82
C VAL A 2 3.70 22.45 -1.01
N ASN A 3 2.71 23.33 -0.98
CA ASN A 3 1.29 23.00 -1.17
C ASN A 3 0.99 22.39 -2.56
N TYR A 4 1.74 22.84 -3.60
CA TYR A 4 1.62 22.24 -4.94
C TYR A 4 2.11 20.79 -4.97
N MET A 5 3.19 20.50 -4.27
CA MET A 5 3.70 19.12 -4.12
C MET A 5 2.71 18.25 -3.36
N SER A 6 2.11 18.75 -2.26
CA SER A 6 1.08 18.02 -1.51
C SER A 6 -0.13 17.71 -2.39
N ALA A 7 -0.58 18.65 -3.21
CA ALA A 7 -1.69 18.44 -4.15
C ALA A 7 -1.37 17.37 -5.20
N LEU A 8 -0.14 17.37 -5.76
CA LEU A 8 0.30 16.33 -6.70
C LEU A 8 0.36 14.95 -6.06
N MET A 9 0.92 14.85 -4.84
CA MET A 9 0.99 13.57 -4.12
C MET A 9 -0.40 13.06 -3.75
N SER A 10 -1.31 13.95 -3.37
CA SER A 10 -2.71 13.60 -3.12
C SER A 10 -3.40 13.13 -4.39
N GLY A 11 -3.20 13.78 -5.53
CA GLY A 11 -3.71 13.31 -6.83
C GLY A 11 -3.20 11.92 -7.20
N ALA A 12 -1.91 11.66 -6.99
CA ALA A 12 -1.31 10.33 -7.18
C ALA A 12 -1.93 9.29 -6.21
N CYS A 13 -2.13 9.65 -4.94
CA CYS A 13 -2.80 8.80 -3.97
C CYS A 13 -4.20 8.36 -4.46
N ILE A 14 -5.01 9.29 -4.93
CA ILE A 14 -6.35 9.01 -5.47
C ILE A 14 -6.29 8.11 -6.71
N LEU A 15 -5.32 8.30 -7.59
CA LEU A 15 -5.11 7.44 -8.75
C LEU A 15 -4.82 5.99 -8.35
N PHE A 16 -3.90 5.77 -7.40
CA PHE A 16 -3.59 4.42 -6.90
C PHE A 16 -4.74 3.81 -6.12
N LEU A 17 -5.51 4.61 -5.39
CA LEU A 17 -6.74 4.16 -4.73
C LEU A 17 -7.79 3.69 -5.77
N PHE A 18 -8.02 4.48 -6.81
CA PHE A 18 -8.90 4.11 -7.92
C PHE A 18 -8.47 2.77 -8.55
N TRP A 19 -7.18 2.61 -8.86
CA TRP A 19 -6.65 1.36 -9.42
C TRP A 19 -6.77 0.18 -8.46
N SER A 20 -6.59 0.39 -7.16
CA SER A 20 -6.76 -0.66 -6.16
C SER A 20 -8.21 -1.13 -6.05
N ILE A 21 -9.16 -0.19 -6.02
CA ILE A 21 -10.60 -0.51 -5.98
C ILE A 21 -11.02 -1.24 -7.26
N THR A 22 -10.66 -0.72 -8.44
CA THR A 22 -11.01 -1.35 -9.72
C THR A 22 -10.40 -2.74 -9.83
N HIS A 23 -9.17 -2.95 -9.35
CA HIS A 23 -8.52 -4.26 -9.33
C HIS A 23 -9.28 -5.27 -8.46
N LEU A 24 -9.64 -4.89 -7.24
CA LEU A 24 -10.39 -5.75 -6.33
C LEU A 24 -11.79 -6.06 -6.85
N VAL A 25 -12.52 -5.06 -7.34
CA VAL A 25 -13.87 -5.24 -7.90
C VAL A 25 -13.82 -6.11 -9.16
N ARG A 26 -12.80 -5.94 -10.01
CA ARG A 26 -12.60 -6.81 -11.18
C ARG A 26 -12.50 -8.28 -10.77
N LYS A 27 -11.71 -8.62 -9.76
CA LYS A 27 -11.59 -10.00 -9.25
C LYS A 27 -12.89 -10.57 -8.69
N LEU A 28 -13.78 -9.73 -8.17
CA LEU A 28 -15.07 -10.16 -7.63
C LEU A 28 -16.16 -10.31 -8.69
N VAL A 29 -16.15 -9.47 -9.73
CA VAL A 29 -17.27 -9.34 -10.69
C VAL A 29 -16.97 -10.06 -12.00
N ILE A 30 -15.71 -10.12 -12.44
CA ILE A 30 -15.32 -10.69 -13.71
C ILE A 30 -14.80 -12.11 -13.46
N THR A 31 -15.63 -13.10 -13.76
CA THR A 31 -15.27 -14.53 -13.68
C THR A 31 -14.71 -15.07 -14.99
N ASP A 32 -15.09 -14.47 -16.13
CA ASP A 32 -14.60 -14.82 -17.47
C ASP A 32 -14.01 -13.56 -18.14
N GLU A 33 -12.70 -13.57 -18.31
CA GLU A 33 -11.98 -12.44 -18.93
C GLU A 33 -12.19 -12.37 -20.46
N THR A 34 -12.67 -13.42 -21.08
CA THR A 34 -12.90 -13.46 -22.54
C THR A 34 -14.19 -12.78 -22.94
N ASN A 35 -15.18 -12.69 -22.04
CA ASN A 35 -16.52 -12.14 -22.29
C ASN A 35 -16.95 -11.14 -21.23
N ILE A 36 -16.29 -9.98 -21.23
CA ILE A 36 -16.62 -8.89 -20.29
C ILE A 36 -17.86 -8.15 -20.79
N THR A 37 -18.93 -8.16 -20.00
CA THR A 37 -20.16 -7.43 -20.31
C THR A 37 -20.03 -5.94 -20.00
N ARG A 38 -20.83 -5.08 -20.68
CA ARG A 38 -20.90 -3.63 -20.39
C ARG A 38 -21.28 -3.36 -18.93
N GLY A 39 -22.17 -4.18 -18.36
CA GLY A 39 -22.58 -4.04 -16.96
C GLY A 39 -21.40 -4.27 -16.00
N GLN A 40 -20.62 -5.31 -16.21
CA GLN A 40 -19.41 -5.59 -15.43
C GLN A 40 -18.38 -4.45 -15.54
N LEU A 41 -18.16 -3.92 -16.75
CA LEU A 41 -17.26 -2.80 -16.95
C LEU A 41 -17.71 -1.56 -16.19
N ILE A 42 -19.01 -1.21 -16.28
CA ILE A 42 -19.59 -0.08 -15.55
C ILE A 42 -19.46 -0.30 -14.04
N THR A 43 -19.71 -1.51 -13.55
CA THR A 43 -19.57 -1.83 -12.12
C THR A 43 -18.13 -1.63 -11.65
N VAL A 44 -17.14 -2.14 -12.37
CA VAL A 44 -15.73 -2.02 -12.01
C VAL A 44 -15.28 -0.55 -12.00
N MET A 45 -15.54 0.17 -13.10
CA MET A 45 -15.12 1.57 -13.25
C MET A 45 -15.90 2.50 -12.33
N GLY A 46 -17.21 2.27 -12.20
CA GLY A 46 -18.08 3.04 -11.32
C GLY A 46 -17.72 2.90 -9.86
N SER A 47 -17.44 1.68 -9.38
CA SER A 47 -16.97 1.45 -8.00
C SER A 47 -15.66 2.16 -7.71
N GLY A 48 -14.70 2.07 -8.63
CA GLY A 48 -13.43 2.81 -8.51
C GLY A 48 -13.64 4.31 -8.43
N LEU A 49 -14.48 4.86 -9.33
CA LEU A 49 -14.76 6.29 -9.38
C LEU A 49 -15.45 6.77 -8.11
N VAL A 50 -16.51 6.08 -7.67
CA VAL A 50 -17.27 6.44 -6.45
C VAL A 50 -16.36 6.39 -5.22
N GLY A 51 -15.58 5.31 -5.05
CA GLY A 51 -14.68 5.19 -3.89
C GLY A 51 -13.56 6.23 -3.89
N ALA A 52 -12.94 6.49 -5.04
CA ALA A 52 -11.90 7.50 -5.18
C ALA A 52 -12.44 8.92 -4.93
N LEU A 53 -13.61 9.27 -5.49
CA LEU A 53 -14.23 10.57 -5.28
C LEU A 53 -14.70 10.75 -3.83
N ALA A 54 -15.30 9.73 -3.22
CA ALA A 54 -15.71 9.79 -1.82
C ALA A 54 -14.53 10.09 -0.89
N TYR A 55 -13.37 9.48 -1.14
CA TYR A 55 -12.16 9.77 -0.38
C TYR A 55 -11.60 11.15 -0.70
N THR A 56 -11.57 11.55 -1.97
CA THR A 56 -11.09 12.89 -2.40
C THR A 56 -11.81 14.02 -1.66
N PHE A 57 -13.13 13.91 -1.51
CA PHE A 57 -13.96 14.95 -0.89
C PHE A 57 -14.20 14.72 0.61
N SER A 58 -13.46 13.79 1.25
CA SER A 58 -13.46 13.72 2.70
C SER A 58 -12.66 14.88 3.30
N ASP A 59 -13.15 15.47 4.39
CA ASP A 59 -12.53 16.63 5.03
C ASP A 59 -11.06 16.40 5.36
N THR A 60 -10.74 15.28 6.00
CA THR A 60 -9.38 14.94 6.42
C THR A 60 -8.42 14.85 5.23
N PHE A 61 -8.84 14.22 4.13
CA PHE A 61 -7.98 14.09 2.96
C PHE A 61 -7.82 15.41 2.23
N TRP A 62 -8.90 16.19 2.11
CA TRP A 62 -8.87 17.51 1.50
C TRP A 62 -7.91 18.46 2.22
N PHE A 63 -7.96 18.50 3.55
CA PHE A 63 -7.02 19.29 4.35
C PHE A 63 -5.57 18.85 4.10
N SER A 64 -5.29 17.55 4.11
CA SER A 64 -3.94 17.04 3.81
C SER A 64 -3.44 17.38 2.40
N ALA A 65 -4.35 17.54 1.44
CA ALA A 65 -4.00 17.87 0.06
C ALA A 65 -3.62 19.35 -0.12
N VAL A 66 -4.21 20.25 0.65
CA VAL A 66 -3.99 21.71 0.53
C VAL A 66 -2.96 22.24 1.52
N GLU A 67 -2.69 21.51 2.59
CA GLU A 67 -1.65 21.84 3.56
C GLU A 67 -0.29 21.30 3.12
N GLY A 68 0.77 22.04 3.40
CA GLY A 68 2.15 21.65 3.08
C GLY A 68 2.74 20.68 4.09
N GLU A 69 2.03 19.58 4.41
CA GLU A 69 2.38 18.61 5.42
C GLU A 69 2.80 17.25 4.84
N VAL A 70 3.38 16.40 5.68
CA VAL A 70 3.87 15.05 5.32
C VAL A 70 2.77 14.05 5.02
N TYR A 71 1.52 14.31 5.41
CA TYR A 71 0.41 13.38 5.30
C TYR A 71 0.03 13.04 3.86
N ALA A 72 0.13 14.00 2.94
CA ALA A 72 -0.12 13.77 1.50
C ALA A 72 0.87 12.73 0.93
N TYR A 73 2.14 12.86 1.28
CA TYR A 73 3.19 11.91 0.88
C TYR A 73 2.99 10.54 1.51
N SER A 74 2.68 10.51 2.81
CA SER A 74 2.41 9.26 3.54
C SER A 74 1.25 8.50 2.93
N SER A 75 0.15 9.18 2.62
CA SER A 75 -1.03 8.59 1.99
C SER A 75 -0.71 8.06 0.59
N MET A 76 0.09 8.78 -0.20
CA MET A 76 0.53 8.34 -1.52
C MET A 76 1.39 7.07 -1.43
N PHE A 77 2.38 7.00 -0.51
CA PHE A 77 3.19 5.80 -0.31
C PHE A 77 2.34 4.60 0.12
N THR A 78 1.38 4.82 1.02
CA THR A 78 0.42 3.79 1.44
C THR A 78 -0.38 3.25 0.26
N ALA A 79 -0.92 4.11 -0.59
CA ALA A 79 -1.72 3.74 -1.75
C ALA A 79 -0.87 2.99 -2.80
N ILE A 80 0.36 3.44 -3.08
CA ILE A 80 1.29 2.77 -4.00
C ILE A 80 1.65 1.37 -3.48
N VAL A 81 2.07 1.25 -2.23
CA VAL A 81 2.49 -0.02 -1.64
C VAL A 81 1.34 -1.02 -1.65
N PHE A 82 0.13 -0.56 -1.31
CA PHE A 82 -1.06 -1.41 -1.35
C PHE A 82 -1.40 -1.85 -2.79
N TRP A 83 -1.31 -0.96 -3.77
CA TRP A 83 -1.50 -1.31 -5.17
C TRP A 83 -0.45 -2.30 -5.68
N LEU A 84 0.82 -2.12 -5.29
CA LEU A 84 1.91 -3.00 -5.69
C LEU A 84 1.75 -4.42 -5.15
N ILE A 85 1.25 -4.61 -3.92
CA ILE A 85 1.03 -5.97 -3.39
C ILE A 85 -0.11 -6.68 -4.14
N LEU A 86 -1.14 -5.96 -4.58
CA LEU A 86 -2.18 -6.52 -5.44
C LEU A 86 -1.61 -6.91 -6.81
N LYS A 87 -0.71 -6.11 -7.38
CA LYS A 87 -0.02 -6.44 -8.63
C LYS A 87 0.92 -7.63 -8.48
N TRP A 88 1.65 -7.70 -7.37
CA TRP A 88 2.48 -8.87 -7.07
C TRP A 88 1.63 -10.14 -6.97
N GLU A 89 0.47 -10.09 -6.36
CA GLU A 89 -0.43 -11.24 -6.22
C GLU A 89 -0.79 -11.85 -7.60
N ASP A 90 -0.99 -11.03 -8.64
CA ASP A 90 -1.28 -11.50 -9.99
C ASP A 90 -0.10 -12.26 -10.63
N VAL A 91 1.13 -11.90 -10.28
CA VAL A 91 2.36 -12.44 -10.88
C VAL A 91 3.19 -13.30 -9.92
N ALA A 92 2.67 -13.59 -8.72
CA ALA A 92 3.40 -14.23 -7.64
C ALA A 92 3.98 -15.61 -7.99
N ASP A 93 3.36 -16.31 -8.96
CA ASP A 93 3.77 -17.64 -9.40
C ASP A 93 4.71 -17.61 -10.64
N GLN A 94 5.02 -16.40 -11.13
CA GLN A 94 5.93 -16.20 -12.26
C GLN A 94 7.39 -16.11 -11.80
N PRO A 95 8.38 -16.46 -12.67
CA PRO A 95 9.79 -16.25 -12.40
C PRO A 95 10.07 -14.78 -12.07
N HIS A 96 10.94 -14.53 -11.09
CA HIS A 96 11.36 -13.19 -10.67
C HIS A 96 10.24 -12.31 -10.07
N SER A 97 9.14 -12.88 -9.59
CA SER A 97 8.08 -12.14 -8.89
C SER A 97 8.58 -11.45 -7.62
N ASP A 98 9.65 -11.97 -6.99
CA ASP A 98 10.24 -11.41 -5.75
C ASP A 98 10.74 -9.96 -5.90
N ARG A 99 11.06 -9.53 -7.13
CA ARG A 99 11.43 -8.12 -7.40
C ARG A 99 10.33 -7.13 -6.98
N TRP A 100 9.07 -7.53 -7.02
CA TRP A 100 7.96 -6.70 -6.55
C TRP A 100 7.97 -6.54 -5.03
N ILE A 101 8.28 -7.62 -4.31
CA ILE A 101 8.41 -7.58 -2.84
C ILE A 101 9.60 -6.70 -2.44
N ILE A 102 10.72 -6.78 -3.17
CA ILE A 102 11.88 -5.89 -2.96
C ILE A 102 11.49 -4.43 -3.20
N LEU A 103 10.74 -4.12 -4.26
CA LEU A 103 10.25 -2.78 -4.53
C LEU A 103 9.31 -2.27 -3.43
N ILE A 104 8.39 -3.13 -2.94
CA ILE A 104 7.50 -2.81 -1.82
C ILE A 104 8.32 -2.49 -0.56
N ALA A 105 9.31 -3.32 -0.22
CA ALA A 105 10.18 -3.11 0.93
C ALA A 105 10.98 -1.80 0.79
N TYR A 106 11.51 -1.51 -0.38
CA TYR A 106 12.23 -0.27 -0.67
C TYR A 106 11.33 0.97 -0.50
N LEU A 107 10.13 0.97 -1.09
CA LEU A 107 9.19 2.09 -0.95
C LEU A 107 8.69 2.25 0.48
N THR A 108 8.47 1.14 1.20
CA THR A 108 8.14 1.18 2.63
C THR A 108 9.29 1.81 3.43
N GLY A 109 10.54 1.44 3.14
CA GLY A 109 11.72 2.05 3.75
C GLY A 109 11.82 3.56 3.49
N LEU A 110 11.60 3.99 2.24
CA LEU A 110 11.57 5.42 1.89
C LEU A 110 10.46 6.17 2.64
N SER A 111 9.30 5.55 2.78
CA SER A 111 8.15 6.19 3.45
C SER A 111 8.38 6.41 4.95
N ILE A 112 9.20 5.58 5.59
CA ILE A 112 9.59 5.76 7.00
C ILE A 112 10.29 7.11 7.21
N GLY A 113 11.09 7.55 6.25
CA GLY A 113 11.74 8.87 6.28
C GLY A 113 10.77 10.05 6.18
N VAL A 114 9.55 9.81 5.69
CA VAL A 114 8.48 10.80 5.60
C VAL A 114 7.55 10.71 6.80
N HIS A 115 6.97 9.54 7.03
CA HIS A 115 6.05 9.30 8.14
C HIS A 115 5.90 7.79 8.40
N LEU A 116 5.78 7.39 9.67
CA LEU A 116 5.69 5.99 10.10
C LEU A 116 4.34 5.32 9.78
N LEU A 117 3.33 6.08 9.34
CA LEU A 117 1.97 5.59 9.11
C LEU A 117 1.93 4.44 8.09
N ASN A 118 2.82 4.46 7.08
CA ASN A 118 2.87 3.40 6.07
C ASN A 118 3.22 2.01 6.63
N LEU A 119 3.83 1.93 7.82
CA LEU A 119 4.08 0.64 8.47
C LEU A 119 2.79 -0.13 8.79
N LEU A 120 1.65 0.57 8.89
CA LEU A 120 0.33 -0.06 9.07
C LEU A 120 -0.10 -0.91 7.85
N CYS A 121 0.53 -0.75 6.69
CA CYS A 121 0.31 -1.61 5.53
C CYS A 121 0.96 -3.00 5.69
N LEU A 122 1.98 -3.16 6.53
CA LEU A 122 2.71 -4.42 6.67
C LEU A 122 1.79 -5.61 7.03
N PRO A 123 0.84 -5.50 7.97
CA PRO A 123 -0.10 -6.59 8.24
C PRO A 123 -0.91 -7.02 7.02
N ALA A 124 -1.38 -6.07 6.21
CA ALA A 124 -2.11 -6.37 4.99
C ALA A 124 -1.22 -7.07 3.94
N ILE A 125 0.00 -6.58 3.74
CA ILE A 125 0.99 -7.17 2.83
C ILE A 125 1.31 -8.61 3.24
N VAL A 126 1.56 -8.85 4.53
CA VAL A 126 1.86 -10.19 5.07
C VAL A 126 0.69 -11.14 4.87
N LEU A 127 -0.57 -10.68 5.07
CA LEU A 127 -1.75 -11.49 4.84
C LEU A 127 -1.92 -11.85 3.36
N VAL A 128 -1.77 -10.91 2.44
CA VAL A 128 -1.83 -11.18 1.00
C VAL A 128 -0.76 -12.20 0.61
N TYR A 129 0.47 -12.03 1.10
CA TYR A 129 1.56 -12.98 0.89
C TYR A 129 1.23 -14.38 1.43
N TYR A 130 0.73 -14.45 2.68
CA TYR A 130 0.35 -15.69 3.32
C TYR A 130 -0.71 -16.47 2.52
N TYR A 131 -1.81 -15.80 2.15
CA TYR A 131 -2.88 -16.45 1.39
C TYR A 131 -2.45 -16.86 -0.01
N LYS A 132 -1.50 -16.16 -0.62
CA LYS A 132 -1.01 -16.48 -1.96
C LYS A 132 0.02 -17.61 -1.97
N LYS A 133 0.91 -17.67 -0.98
CA LYS A 133 2.06 -18.60 -0.99
C LYS A 133 1.87 -19.84 -0.13
N VAL A 134 0.93 -19.85 0.81
CA VAL A 134 0.73 -21.00 1.71
C VAL A 134 -0.47 -21.83 1.25
N PRO A 135 -0.24 -23.06 0.71
CA PRO A 135 -1.34 -23.97 0.36
C PRO A 135 -2.14 -24.35 1.61
N GLY A 136 -3.47 -24.32 1.52
CA GLY A 136 -4.34 -24.66 2.65
C GLY A 136 -4.37 -23.60 3.75
N ALA A 137 -4.14 -22.33 3.42
CA ALA A 137 -4.25 -21.21 4.33
C ALA A 137 -5.56 -21.29 5.15
N ASN A 138 -5.46 -21.09 6.47
CA ASN A 138 -6.57 -21.22 7.39
C ASN A 138 -6.56 -20.09 8.44
N ALA A 139 -7.66 -19.99 9.22
CA ALA A 139 -7.82 -18.93 10.20
C ALA A 139 -6.72 -18.88 11.27
N LYS A 140 -6.23 -20.04 11.74
CA LYS A 140 -5.11 -20.09 12.73
C LYS A 140 -3.82 -19.55 12.12
N GLY A 141 -3.49 -19.94 10.89
CA GLY A 141 -2.32 -19.44 10.18
C GLY A 141 -2.45 -17.95 9.87
N SER A 142 -3.63 -17.45 9.53
CA SER A 142 -3.88 -16.01 9.34
C SER A 142 -3.62 -15.22 10.62
N LEU A 143 -4.04 -15.74 11.77
CA LEU A 143 -3.79 -15.11 13.07
C LEU A 143 -2.28 -15.09 13.39
N LEU A 144 -1.56 -16.18 13.11
CA LEU A 144 -0.10 -16.24 13.27
C LEU A 144 0.62 -15.29 12.31
N ALA A 145 0.19 -15.21 11.05
CA ALA A 145 0.73 -14.26 10.08
C ALA A 145 0.52 -12.81 10.52
N LEU A 146 -0.67 -12.51 11.05
CA LEU A 146 -0.98 -11.19 11.62
C LEU A 146 -0.12 -10.89 12.85
N ALA A 147 0.02 -11.82 13.78
CA ALA A 147 0.88 -11.66 14.95
C ALA A 147 2.36 -11.46 14.54
N GLY A 148 2.85 -12.25 13.57
CA GLY A 148 4.19 -12.10 13.00
C GLY A 148 4.41 -10.74 12.35
N SER A 149 3.39 -10.21 11.66
CA SER A 149 3.46 -8.87 11.07
C SER A 149 3.54 -7.76 12.13
N MET A 150 2.86 -7.91 13.26
CA MET A 150 2.97 -6.98 14.39
C MET A 150 4.37 -7.01 15.01
N VAL A 151 4.98 -8.20 15.14
CA VAL A 151 6.38 -8.33 15.57
C VAL A 151 7.33 -7.65 14.58
N LEU A 152 7.07 -7.80 13.26
CA LEU A 152 7.85 -7.12 12.23
C LEU A 152 7.73 -5.59 12.34
N VAL A 153 6.52 -5.05 12.51
CA VAL A 153 6.29 -3.63 12.74
C VAL A 153 7.06 -3.15 13.98
N ALA A 154 6.97 -3.88 15.09
CA ALA A 154 7.69 -3.55 16.31
C ALA A 154 9.22 -3.58 16.11
N ALA A 155 9.75 -4.57 15.39
CA ALA A 155 11.18 -4.67 15.08
C ALA A 155 11.66 -3.47 14.22
N VAL A 156 10.86 -3.03 13.26
CA VAL A 156 11.16 -1.83 12.48
C VAL A 156 11.15 -0.57 13.36
N LEU A 157 10.08 -0.37 14.15
CA LEU A 157 9.90 0.82 14.97
C LEU A 157 10.94 0.96 16.09
N TYR A 158 11.24 -0.14 16.79
CA TYR A 158 12.11 -0.13 17.97
C TYR A 158 13.54 -0.57 17.69
N GLY A 159 13.78 -1.24 16.55
CA GLY A 159 15.10 -1.73 16.15
C GLY A 159 15.71 -0.91 15.01
N ILE A 160 15.10 -0.95 13.82
CA ILE A 160 15.69 -0.39 12.60
C ILE A 160 15.70 1.14 12.65
N VAL A 161 14.57 1.77 12.94
CA VAL A 161 14.46 3.25 12.94
C VAL A 161 15.45 3.90 13.93
N PRO A 162 15.47 3.53 15.24
CA PRO A 162 16.45 4.08 16.16
C PRO A 162 17.89 3.64 15.84
N GLY A 163 18.07 2.45 15.27
CA GLY A 163 19.38 1.93 14.87
C GLY A 163 20.03 2.79 13.79
N VAL A 164 19.27 3.14 12.73
CA VAL A 164 19.76 4.02 11.66
C VAL A 164 20.16 5.41 12.20
N VAL A 165 19.35 5.98 13.09
CA VAL A 165 19.67 7.28 13.73
C VAL A 165 20.96 7.20 14.55
N LYS A 166 21.16 6.13 15.33
CA LYS A 166 22.39 5.93 16.11
C LYS A 166 23.62 5.78 15.23
N VAL A 167 23.51 5.00 14.14
CA VAL A 167 24.61 4.84 13.17
C VAL A 167 24.94 6.19 12.52
N GLY A 168 23.92 6.97 12.11
CA GLY A 168 24.14 8.32 11.59
C GLY A 168 24.91 9.21 12.57
N GLY A 169 24.54 9.21 13.85
CA GLY A 169 25.25 9.97 14.89
C GLY A 169 26.70 9.50 15.11
N TRP A 170 27.03 8.25 14.89
CA TRP A 170 28.43 7.78 14.94
C TRP A 170 29.28 8.36 13.79
N PHE A 171 28.70 8.53 12.62
CA PHE A 171 29.41 9.14 11.48
C PHE A 171 29.65 10.64 11.67
N GLU A 172 28.86 11.34 12.48
CA GLU A 172 29.10 12.75 12.83
C GLU A 172 30.25 12.92 13.82
N LEU A 173 30.64 11.86 14.55
CA LEU A 173 31.71 11.90 15.55
C LEU A 173 33.09 11.50 14.97
N LEU A 174 33.16 11.11 13.69
CA LEU A 174 34.37 10.78 12.94
C LEU A 174 34.82 11.97 12.09
#